data_23f679ffb9708fc2db3aa1e233574b88
#
_entry.id   23f679ffb9708fc2db3aa1e233574b88
#
_cell.length_a   1.000
_cell.length_b   1.000
_cell.length_c   1.000
_cell.angle_alpha   90.00
_cell.angle_beta   90.00
_cell.angle_gamma   90.00
#
_symmetry.space_group_name_H-M   'P 1'
#
loop_
_entity.id
_entity.type
_entity.pdbx_description
1 polymer ?
#
loop_
_entity_poly.entity_id
_entity_poly.type
_entity_poly.pdbx_seq_one_letter_code
_entity_poly.pdbx_strand_id
1 'polypeptide(L)'
;MFIGEGPGADEDAQGEPFVGKAGQLMNKAFEYIGIERSEVYIANIVKCRPPGNRNPEEDEAQACLDYLRNQVVLVKPKIIVLLGNVALQHVLGSEYKITASRGKWFVKKNIKYLPTWHPSAVLRDENKKIDFIRDLLLVYIESQKS
;
A
#
# COMPACT_ATOMS: atom_id res chain seq x y z
N MET A 1 -3.79 7.36 -2.71
CA MET A 1 -3.82 6.65 -1.42
C MET A 1 -3.07 5.35 -1.53
N PHE A 2 -2.23 5.04 -0.56
CA PHE A 2 -1.44 3.80 -0.52
C PHE A 2 -1.93 2.96 0.66
N ILE A 3 -2.20 1.69 0.41
CA ILE A 3 -2.74 0.78 1.44
C ILE A 3 -1.77 -0.40 1.62
N GLY A 4 -1.30 -0.60 2.84
CA GLY A 4 -0.45 -1.72 3.20
C GLY A 4 -1.13 -2.68 4.17
N GLU A 5 -0.38 -3.65 4.67
CA GLU A 5 -0.91 -4.68 5.57
C GLU A 5 -1.14 -4.13 6.97
N GLY A 6 -0.10 -3.70 7.62
CA GLY A 6 -0.14 -3.19 8.99
C GLY A 6 1.21 -2.58 9.36
N PRO A 7 1.28 -1.82 10.46
CA PRO A 7 2.53 -1.19 10.85
C PRO A 7 3.56 -2.22 11.33
N GLY A 8 4.84 -1.95 11.04
CA GLY A 8 5.94 -2.68 11.64
C GLY A 8 6.22 -2.20 13.06
N ALA A 9 7.28 -2.72 13.67
CA ALA A 9 7.61 -2.37 15.05
C ALA A 9 7.88 -0.87 15.24
N ASP A 10 8.63 -0.26 14.32
CA ASP A 10 8.96 1.17 14.40
C ASP A 10 7.73 2.05 14.20
N GLU A 11 6.87 1.69 13.25
CA GLU A 11 5.63 2.40 12.99
C GLU A 11 4.68 2.34 14.19
N ASP A 12 4.57 1.17 14.81
CA ASP A 12 3.72 0.98 15.98
C ASP A 12 4.21 1.82 17.17
N ALA A 13 5.52 1.86 17.40
CA ALA A 13 6.12 2.63 18.47
C ALA A 13 5.96 4.13 18.28
N GLN A 14 6.04 4.63 17.04
CA GLN A 14 5.99 6.06 16.74
C GLN A 14 4.57 6.54 16.38
N GLY A 15 3.65 5.62 16.14
CA GLY A 15 2.30 5.97 15.73
C GLY A 15 2.19 6.51 14.31
N GLU A 16 3.22 6.35 13.49
CA GLU A 16 3.24 6.82 12.12
C GLU A 16 3.49 5.67 11.15
N PRO A 17 2.83 5.65 9.96
CA PRO A 17 3.08 4.60 8.98
C PRO A 17 4.42 4.80 8.27
N PHE A 18 5.08 3.70 7.97
CA PHE A 18 6.27 3.65 7.11
C PHE A 18 7.44 4.51 7.59
N VAL A 19 7.82 4.40 8.88
CA VAL A 19 9.01 5.06 9.43
C VAL A 19 10.22 4.12 9.54
N GLY A 20 10.03 2.80 9.44
CA GLY A 20 11.10 1.82 9.45
C GLY A 20 11.83 1.72 8.11
N LYS A 21 12.63 0.66 7.93
CA LYS A 21 13.43 0.48 6.70
C LYS A 21 12.58 0.41 5.44
N ALA A 22 11.44 -0.27 5.50
CA ALA A 22 10.52 -0.35 4.37
C ALA A 22 9.94 1.02 4.03
N GLY A 23 9.58 1.79 5.04
CA GLY A 23 9.08 3.15 4.85
C GLY A 23 10.14 4.08 4.28
N GLN A 24 11.38 3.95 4.72
CA GLN A 24 12.48 4.72 4.18
C GLN A 24 12.74 4.40 2.71
N LEU A 25 12.66 3.12 2.33
CA LEU A 25 12.75 2.70 0.94
C LEU A 25 11.65 3.37 0.10
N MET A 26 10.43 3.36 0.62
CA MET A 26 9.29 3.97 -0.05
C MET A 26 9.47 5.47 -0.23
N ASN A 27 9.96 6.16 0.81
CA ASN A 27 10.24 7.59 0.74
C ASN A 27 11.30 7.90 -0.29
N LYS A 28 12.35 7.09 -0.39
CA LYS A 28 13.38 7.25 -1.42
C LYS A 28 12.82 7.05 -2.82
N ALA A 29 11.92 6.06 -2.99
CA ALA A 29 11.26 5.83 -4.28
C ALA A 29 10.40 7.02 -4.68
N PHE A 30 9.64 7.59 -3.74
CA PHE A 30 8.85 8.79 -3.98
C PHE A 30 9.73 9.96 -4.41
N GLU A 31 10.83 10.17 -3.71
CA GLU A 31 11.78 11.24 -4.02
C GLU A 31 12.38 11.06 -5.42
N TYR A 32 12.76 9.83 -5.76
CA TYR A 32 13.33 9.52 -7.07
C TYR A 32 12.35 9.79 -8.21
N ILE A 33 11.08 9.51 -8.01
CA ILE A 33 10.04 9.66 -9.04
C ILE A 33 9.54 11.11 -9.08
N GLY A 34 9.57 11.81 -7.96
CA GLY A 34 9.04 13.16 -7.84
C GLY A 34 7.67 13.22 -7.16
N ILE A 35 7.31 12.20 -6.40
CA ILE A 35 6.07 12.19 -5.63
C ILE A 35 6.34 12.83 -4.27
N GLU A 36 5.58 13.88 -3.94
CA GLU A 36 5.68 14.54 -2.65
C GLU A 36 4.98 13.69 -1.58
N ARG A 37 5.70 13.34 -0.52
CA ARG A 37 5.16 12.52 0.58
C ARG A 37 3.93 13.15 1.22
N SER A 38 3.89 14.49 1.28
CA SER A 38 2.76 15.23 1.84
C SER A 38 1.50 15.17 0.99
N GLU A 39 1.62 14.82 -0.28
CA GLU A 39 0.49 14.73 -1.21
C GLU A 39 -0.13 13.34 -1.23
N VAL A 40 0.47 12.35 -0.55
CA VAL A 40 -0.04 10.99 -0.52
C VAL A 40 -0.57 10.65 0.86
N TYR A 41 -1.64 9.89 0.89
CA TYR A 41 -2.22 9.35 2.13
C TYR A 41 -1.84 7.88 2.23
N ILE A 42 -1.28 7.49 3.36
CA ILE A 42 -0.85 6.11 3.59
C ILE A 42 -1.69 5.52 4.73
N ALA A 43 -2.28 4.36 4.46
CA ALA A 43 -3.10 3.64 5.43
C ALA A 43 -2.71 2.17 5.44
N ASN A 44 -3.14 1.45 6.46
CA ASN A 44 -2.92 0.02 6.60
C ASN A 44 -4.24 -0.70 6.81
N ILE A 45 -4.32 -1.96 6.38
CA ILE A 45 -5.49 -2.82 6.60
C ILE A 45 -5.73 -2.98 8.11
N VAL A 46 -4.65 -3.21 8.87
CA VAL A 46 -4.71 -3.31 10.33
C VAL A 46 -3.99 -2.11 10.94
N LYS A 47 -4.66 -1.40 11.83
CA LYS A 47 -4.11 -0.17 12.44
C LYS A 47 -3.00 -0.45 13.45
N CYS A 48 -3.05 -1.59 14.13
CA CYS A 48 -2.06 -1.98 15.13
C CYS A 48 -1.33 -3.23 14.67
N ARG A 49 -0.05 -3.32 15.04
CA ARG A 49 0.76 -4.49 14.73
C ARG A 49 0.25 -5.72 15.49
N PRO A 50 -0.09 -6.83 14.79
CA PRO A 50 -0.47 -8.06 15.48
C PRO A 50 0.67 -8.62 16.33
N PRO A 51 0.37 -9.34 17.44
CA PRO A 51 1.40 -9.95 18.25
C PRO A 51 2.30 -10.89 17.43
N GLY A 52 3.61 -10.82 17.69
CA GLY A 52 4.58 -11.64 16.95
C GLY A 52 4.79 -11.27 15.51
N ASN A 53 4.32 -10.08 15.10
CA ASN A 53 4.45 -9.58 13.72
C ASN A 53 3.85 -10.56 12.68
N ARG A 54 2.82 -11.30 13.08
CA ARG A 54 2.11 -12.22 12.19
C ARG A 54 1.20 -11.50 11.20
N ASN A 55 0.70 -12.22 10.21
CA ASN A 55 -0.35 -11.69 9.35
C ASN A 55 -1.61 -11.42 10.17
N PRO A 56 -2.41 -10.39 9.80
CA PRO A 56 -3.67 -10.12 10.50
C PRO A 56 -4.63 -11.29 10.43
N GLU A 57 -5.30 -11.55 11.56
CA GLU A 57 -6.44 -12.47 11.56
C GLU A 57 -7.59 -11.85 10.78
N GLU A 58 -8.51 -12.67 10.29
CA GLU A 58 -9.60 -12.18 9.46
C GLU A 58 -10.49 -11.16 10.19
N ASP A 59 -10.81 -11.40 11.46
CA ASP A 59 -11.60 -10.46 12.25
C ASP A 59 -10.87 -9.15 12.52
N GLU A 60 -9.56 -9.20 12.74
CA GLU A 60 -8.73 -8.00 12.89
C GLU A 60 -8.73 -7.17 11.60
N ALA A 61 -8.54 -7.84 10.46
CA ALA A 61 -8.56 -7.17 9.16
C ALA A 61 -9.93 -6.59 8.84
N GLN A 62 -11.02 -7.30 9.19
CA GLN A 62 -12.37 -6.83 8.94
C GLN A 62 -12.70 -5.57 9.74
N ALA A 63 -12.32 -5.53 11.01
CA ALA A 63 -12.55 -4.36 11.87
C ALA A 63 -11.83 -3.12 11.33
N CYS A 64 -10.59 -3.30 10.87
CA CYS A 64 -9.82 -2.19 10.28
C CYS A 64 -10.28 -1.85 8.87
N LEU A 65 -10.85 -2.80 8.14
CA LEU A 65 -11.37 -2.55 6.80
C LEU A 65 -12.54 -1.56 6.83
N ASP A 66 -13.42 -1.67 7.83
CA ASP A 66 -14.52 -0.72 8.00
C ASP A 66 -13.99 0.68 8.24
N TYR A 67 -12.96 0.81 9.08
CA TYR A 67 -12.28 2.08 9.30
C TYR A 67 -11.67 2.61 8.02
N LEU A 68 -11.00 1.73 7.25
CA LEU A 68 -10.36 2.08 5.99
C LEU A 68 -11.38 2.58 4.97
N ARG A 69 -12.55 1.96 4.89
CA ARG A 69 -13.64 2.41 4.00
C ARG A 69 -14.06 3.83 4.34
N ASN A 70 -14.15 4.16 5.63
CA ASN A 70 -14.46 5.51 6.06
C ASN A 70 -13.36 6.49 5.65
N GLN A 71 -12.09 6.10 5.74
CA GLN A 71 -10.98 6.92 5.27
C GLN A 71 -11.06 7.18 3.76
N VAL A 72 -11.41 6.17 2.96
CA VAL A 72 -11.59 6.33 1.51
C VAL A 72 -12.69 7.35 1.23
N VAL A 73 -13.81 7.30 1.95
CA VAL A 73 -14.89 8.26 1.78
C VAL A 73 -14.41 9.69 2.08
N LEU A 74 -13.61 9.87 3.11
CA LEU A 74 -13.11 11.19 3.53
C LEU A 74 -12.01 11.71 2.60
N VAL A 75 -11.07 10.87 2.21
CA VAL A 75 -9.93 11.24 1.37
C VAL A 75 -10.34 11.42 -0.09
N LYS A 76 -11.33 10.65 -0.55
CA LYS A 76 -11.84 10.64 -1.94
C LYS A 76 -10.71 10.45 -2.96
N PRO A 77 -9.90 9.39 -2.84
CA PRO A 77 -8.79 9.20 -3.75
C PRO A 77 -9.28 8.82 -5.15
N LYS A 78 -8.55 9.24 -6.18
CA LYS A 78 -8.78 8.80 -7.56
C LYS A 78 -8.01 7.53 -7.84
N ILE A 79 -6.89 7.32 -7.16
CA ILE A 79 -5.99 6.19 -7.33
C ILE A 79 -5.69 5.60 -5.96
N ILE A 80 -5.76 4.28 -5.86
CA ILE A 80 -5.36 3.53 -4.67
C ILE A 80 -4.28 2.54 -5.08
N VAL A 81 -3.14 2.60 -4.42
CA VAL A 81 -2.04 1.64 -4.61
C VAL A 81 -2.10 0.61 -3.49
N LEU A 82 -2.17 -0.66 -3.88
CA LEU A 82 -2.26 -1.78 -2.94
C LEU A 82 -0.87 -2.40 -2.78
N LEU A 83 -0.31 -2.28 -1.58
CA LEU A 83 1.04 -2.73 -1.29
C LEU A 83 1.02 -4.14 -0.73
N GLY A 84 1.33 -5.12 -1.58
CA GLY A 84 1.46 -6.51 -1.19
C GLY A 84 0.16 -7.29 -1.23
N ASN A 85 0.30 -8.59 -0.97
CA ASN A 85 -0.78 -9.56 -1.12
C ASN A 85 -1.94 -9.34 -0.16
N VAL A 86 -1.63 -8.99 1.10
CA VAL A 86 -2.67 -8.81 2.11
C VAL A 86 -3.60 -7.67 1.73
N ALA A 87 -3.04 -6.51 1.37
CA ALA A 87 -3.84 -5.37 0.94
C ALA A 87 -4.65 -5.70 -0.32
N LEU A 88 -4.01 -6.34 -1.29
CA LEU A 88 -4.65 -6.72 -2.55
C LEU A 88 -5.87 -7.62 -2.30
N GLN A 89 -5.69 -8.68 -1.51
CA GLN A 89 -6.74 -9.67 -1.31
C GLN A 89 -7.88 -9.15 -0.44
N HIS A 90 -7.59 -8.31 0.56
CA HIS A 90 -8.65 -7.74 1.39
C HIS A 90 -9.45 -6.65 0.66
N VAL A 91 -8.85 -5.96 -0.28
CA VAL A 91 -9.53 -4.88 -0.99
C VAL A 91 -10.20 -5.36 -2.28
N LEU A 92 -9.51 -6.14 -3.11
CA LEU A 92 -10.04 -6.59 -4.40
C LEU A 92 -10.62 -8.00 -4.38
N GLY A 93 -10.07 -8.90 -3.56
CA GLY A 93 -10.58 -10.26 -3.46
C GLY A 93 -9.49 -11.29 -3.24
N SER A 94 -9.84 -12.41 -2.59
CA SER A 94 -8.90 -13.46 -2.23
C SER A 94 -8.37 -14.25 -3.43
N GLU A 95 -9.03 -14.15 -4.58
CA GLU A 95 -8.61 -14.80 -5.82
C GLU A 95 -7.40 -14.12 -6.49
N TYR A 96 -7.11 -12.88 -6.13
CA TYR A 96 -6.00 -12.13 -6.70
C TYR A 96 -4.67 -12.49 -6.04
N LYS A 97 -3.61 -12.56 -6.85
CA LYS A 97 -2.24 -12.80 -6.39
C LYS A 97 -1.36 -11.65 -6.83
N ILE A 98 -0.52 -11.15 -5.92
CA ILE A 98 0.33 -9.99 -6.22
C ILE A 98 1.29 -10.25 -7.38
N THR A 99 1.83 -11.45 -7.51
CA THR A 99 2.74 -11.80 -8.59
C THR A 99 2.12 -11.67 -9.98
N ALA A 100 0.81 -11.95 -10.08
CA ALA A 100 0.08 -11.83 -11.35
C ALA A 100 -0.58 -10.47 -11.53
N SER A 101 -0.84 -9.75 -10.44
CA SER A 101 -1.65 -8.52 -10.47
C SER A 101 -0.83 -7.23 -10.43
N ARG A 102 0.43 -7.29 -9.95
CA ARG A 102 1.25 -6.10 -9.83
C ARG A 102 1.40 -5.39 -11.19
N GLY A 103 1.40 -4.07 -11.15
CA GLY A 103 1.58 -3.26 -12.34
C GLY A 103 0.39 -3.19 -13.27
N LYS A 104 -0.75 -3.78 -12.88
CA LYS A 104 -1.96 -3.76 -13.70
C LYS A 104 -3.02 -2.88 -13.05
N TRP A 105 -3.75 -2.16 -13.87
CA TRP A 105 -4.83 -1.30 -13.41
C TRP A 105 -6.13 -2.08 -13.27
N PHE A 106 -6.82 -1.83 -12.15
CA PHE A 106 -8.16 -2.34 -11.89
C PHE A 106 -9.07 -1.14 -11.57
N VAL A 107 -10.29 -1.13 -12.09
CA VAL A 107 -11.22 -0.03 -11.84
C VAL A 107 -12.44 -0.57 -11.11
N LYS A 108 -12.81 0.08 -10.00
CA LYS A 108 -13.97 -0.28 -9.22
C LYS A 108 -14.56 0.99 -8.61
N LYS A 109 -15.84 1.24 -8.84
CA LYS A 109 -16.55 2.42 -8.30
C LYS A 109 -15.84 3.74 -8.62
N ASN A 110 -15.33 3.87 -9.84
CA ASN A 110 -14.62 5.06 -10.34
C ASN A 110 -13.27 5.32 -9.67
N ILE A 111 -12.74 4.34 -8.96
CA ILE A 111 -11.40 4.41 -8.38
C ILE A 111 -10.50 3.45 -9.14
N LYS A 112 -9.31 3.90 -9.49
CA LYS A 112 -8.30 3.08 -10.15
C LYS A 112 -7.38 2.48 -9.10
N TYR A 113 -7.21 1.16 -9.14
CA TYR A 113 -6.35 0.42 -8.22
C TYR A 113 -5.14 -0.13 -8.95
N LEU A 114 -3.97 0.03 -8.36
CA LEU A 114 -2.74 -0.57 -8.90
C LEU A 114 -2.03 -1.33 -7.79
N PRO A 115 -2.01 -2.68 -7.86
CA PRO A 115 -1.22 -3.48 -6.94
C PRO A 115 0.27 -3.42 -7.29
N THR A 116 1.11 -3.46 -6.26
CA THR A 116 2.56 -3.58 -6.42
C THR A 116 3.15 -4.30 -5.21
N TRP A 117 4.47 -4.55 -5.24
CA TRP A 117 5.16 -5.18 -4.12
C TRP A 117 5.06 -4.32 -2.87
N HIS A 118 4.93 -4.97 -1.71
CA HIS A 118 5.12 -4.28 -0.44
C HIS A 118 6.59 -3.87 -0.33
N PRO A 119 6.92 -2.68 0.21
CA PRO A 119 8.32 -2.28 0.34
C PRO A 119 9.21 -3.27 1.10
N SER A 120 8.67 -3.99 2.08
CA SER A 120 9.43 -5.01 2.80
C SER A 120 9.84 -6.18 1.92
N ALA A 121 9.03 -6.53 0.91
CA ALA A 121 9.41 -7.56 -0.07
C ALA A 121 10.55 -7.09 -0.95
N VAL A 122 10.58 -5.81 -1.30
CA VAL A 122 11.67 -5.21 -2.07
C VAL A 122 12.97 -5.22 -1.27
N LEU A 123 12.90 -4.97 0.05
CA LEU A 123 14.07 -5.03 0.93
C LEU A 123 14.67 -6.44 0.97
N ARG A 124 13.83 -7.48 0.93
CA ARG A 124 14.28 -8.86 0.96
C ARG A 124 14.80 -9.36 -0.38
N ASP A 125 14.38 -8.75 -1.48
CA ASP A 125 14.72 -9.18 -2.82
C ASP A 125 14.88 -7.96 -3.73
N GLU A 126 16.13 -7.57 -3.98
CA GLU A 126 16.44 -6.40 -4.79
C GLU A 126 15.96 -6.54 -6.25
N ASN A 127 15.75 -7.77 -6.72
CA ASN A 127 15.23 -7.98 -8.07
C ASN A 127 13.83 -7.40 -8.26
N LYS A 128 13.11 -7.16 -7.15
CA LYS A 128 11.79 -6.53 -7.20
C LYS A 128 11.83 -5.01 -7.27
N LYS A 129 13.01 -4.42 -7.10
CA LYS A 129 13.15 -2.96 -7.01
C LYS A 129 12.75 -2.24 -8.31
N ILE A 130 13.17 -2.76 -9.45
CA ILE A 130 12.86 -2.17 -10.75
C ILE A 130 11.35 -2.20 -10.99
N ASP A 131 10.71 -3.34 -10.73
CA ASP A 131 9.27 -3.49 -10.88
C ASP A 131 8.52 -2.54 -9.96
N PHE A 132 8.98 -2.41 -8.71
CA PHE A 132 8.37 -1.50 -7.74
C PHE A 132 8.42 -0.05 -8.22
N ILE A 133 9.60 0.38 -8.69
CA ILE A 133 9.78 1.75 -9.21
C ILE A 133 8.91 1.96 -10.46
N ARG A 134 8.86 0.98 -11.37
CA ARG A 134 8.00 1.07 -12.56
C ARG A 134 6.53 1.20 -12.19
N ASP A 135 6.08 0.42 -11.20
CA ASP A 135 4.68 0.47 -10.77
C ASP A 135 4.34 1.84 -10.18
N LEU A 136 5.22 2.39 -9.32
CA LEU A 136 5.03 3.73 -8.77
C LEU A 136 5.07 4.82 -9.85
N LEU A 137 5.90 4.64 -10.87
CA LEU A 137 5.97 5.56 -11.99
C LEU A 137 4.65 5.57 -12.77
N LEU A 138 4.03 4.41 -12.97
CA LEU A 138 2.70 4.32 -13.60
C LEU A 138 1.67 5.12 -12.80
N VAL A 139 1.73 5.02 -11.47
CA VAL A 139 0.84 5.78 -10.59
C VAL A 139 1.07 7.28 -10.75
N TYR A 140 2.32 7.71 -10.77
CA TYR A 140 2.66 9.12 -10.95
C TYR A 140 2.14 9.66 -12.27
N ILE A 141 2.39 8.94 -13.37
CA ILE A 141 1.93 9.34 -14.70
C ILE A 141 0.41 9.47 -14.72
N GLU A 142 -0.30 8.49 -14.18
CA GLU A 142 -1.77 8.52 -14.14
C GLU A 142 -2.29 9.68 -13.29
N SER A 143 -1.62 9.99 -12.19
CA SER A 143 -2.02 11.10 -11.32
C SER A 143 -1.91 12.47 -12.02
N GLN A 144 -1.06 12.58 -13.03
CA GLN A 144 -0.87 13.82 -13.76
C GLN A 144 -1.87 14.03 -14.89
N LYS A 145 -2.68 13.03 -15.20
CA LYS A 145 -3.64 13.10 -16.30
C LYS A 145 -4.98 13.76 -15.93
N SER A 146 -5.22 13.99 -14.67
CA SER A 146 -6.52 14.55 -14.24
C SER A 146 -6.65 16.04 -14.51
#